data_fa5237f7d3b2f2004ba8575b221cd84a
#
_entry.id   fa5237f7d3b2f2004ba8575b221cd84a
#
_cell.length_a   1.000
_cell.length_b   1.000
_cell.length_c   1.000
_cell.angle_alpha   90.00
_cell.angle_beta   90.00
_cell.angle_gamma   90.00
#
_symmetry.space_group_name_H-M   'P 1'
#
loop_
_entity.id
_entity.type
_entity.pdbx_description
1 polymer ?
#
loop_
_entity_poly.entity_id
_entity_poly.type
_entity_poly.pdbx_seq_one_letter_code
_entity_poly.pdbx_strand_id
1 'polypeptide(L)'
;AFTLGGNPIKIFSKIENSSSTLQTVSFSTLVLNGGSSTEINLMHFDYLGDHFALIDMPGGTGFAADGLAALQSADMALVVIDPDPARAGLAEPMLRRLDAMGVPHAIFVNKIDQAKGGIRNLLEALQPMSKAPLIARQIPIREGGAITGFVDLALERAFHYVPGKPSEVIDIPTDLTEREAADRFHMLEQLAD
;
A
#
# COMPACT_ATOMS: atom_id res chain seq x y z
N ALA A 1 -11.72 -6.85 5.31
CA ALA A 1 -10.93 -6.01 4.40
C ALA A 1 -11.85 -5.17 3.54
N PHE A 2 -11.70 -3.85 3.55
CA PHE A 2 -12.28 -3.03 2.51
C PHE A 2 -11.67 -3.49 1.20
N THR A 3 -12.47 -4.06 0.32
CA THR A 3 -12.01 -4.39 -1.02
C THR A 3 -12.55 -3.35 -1.99
N LEU A 4 -11.72 -2.45 -2.40
CA LEU A 4 -11.96 -1.68 -3.60
C LEU A 4 -11.71 -2.59 -4.79
N GLY A 5 -12.81 -3.09 -5.35
CA GLY A 5 -12.72 -4.03 -6.47
C GLY A 5 -12.00 -5.35 -6.16
N GLY A 6 -12.13 -5.87 -4.95
CA GLY A 6 -11.51 -7.12 -4.53
C GLY A 6 -10.15 -6.97 -3.80
N ASN A 7 -9.62 -5.76 -3.64
CA ASN A 7 -8.34 -5.53 -2.94
C ASN A 7 -8.57 -5.08 -1.49
N PRO A 8 -7.88 -5.64 -0.50
CA PRO A 8 -8.04 -5.27 0.90
C PRO A 8 -7.41 -3.91 1.22
N ILE A 9 -8.05 -3.16 2.10
CA ILE A 9 -7.45 -2.01 2.77
C ILE A 9 -6.92 -2.50 4.12
N LYS A 10 -5.66 -2.16 4.41
CA LYS A 10 -4.99 -2.51 5.65
C LYS A 10 -4.65 -1.25 6.43
N ILE A 11 -4.93 -1.27 7.71
CA ILE A 11 -4.66 -0.15 8.62
C ILE A 11 -3.59 -0.60 9.58
N PHE A 12 -2.53 0.18 9.72
CA PHE A 12 -1.44 -0.07 10.64
C PHE A 12 -1.51 0.93 11.81
N SER A 13 -1.33 0.43 13.02
CA SER A 13 -1.08 1.22 14.20
C SER A 13 0.22 0.76 14.85
N LYS A 14 1.09 1.69 15.22
CA LYS A 14 2.32 1.41 15.96
C LYS A 14 2.03 1.55 17.45
N ILE A 15 2.24 0.48 18.23
CA ILE A 15 2.12 0.48 19.67
C ILE A 15 3.52 0.56 20.27
N GLU A 16 3.82 1.64 21.00
CA GLU A 16 5.09 1.79 21.70
C GLU A 16 5.06 1.02 23.03
N ASN A 17 6.12 0.22 23.27
CA ASN A 17 6.47 -0.51 24.50
C ASN A 17 5.70 -1.78 24.85
N SER A 18 6.22 -2.92 24.39
CA SER A 18 6.39 -4.09 25.28
C SER A 18 7.32 -5.13 24.62
N SER A 19 8.19 -5.74 25.42
CA SER A 19 9.08 -6.82 25.02
C SER A 19 8.31 -8.12 24.86
N SER A 20 8.18 -8.65 23.66
CA SER A 20 7.73 -10.03 23.46
C SER A 20 8.17 -10.62 22.10
N THR A 21 8.37 -11.92 22.17
CA THR A 21 8.90 -12.82 21.17
C THR A 21 8.03 -12.90 19.90
N LEU A 22 8.66 -12.99 18.74
CA LEU A 22 8.04 -13.25 17.43
C LEU A 22 6.95 -14.34 17.54
N GLN A 23 5.70 -13.94 17.40
CA GLN A 23 4.61 -14.88 17.13
C GLN A 23 4.33 -14.90 15.64
N THR A 24 4.35 -16.10 15.07
CA THR A 24 3.95 -16.33 13.68
C THR A 24 2.49 -15.93 13.52
N VAL A 25 2.23 -14.89 12.75
CA VAL A 25 0.86 -14.46 12.45
C VAL A 25 0.24 -15.47 11.49
N SER A 26 -0.61 -16.34 12.00
CA SER A 26 -1.44 -17.22 11.17
C SER A 26 -2.68 -16.45 10.71
N PHE A 27 -2.75 -16.18 9.41
CA PHE A 27 -3.92 -15.60 8.79
C PHE A 27 -5.04 -16.65 8.70
N SER A 28 -6.01 -16.61 9.60
CA SER A 28 -7.27 -17.30 9.40
C SER A 28 -8.30 -16.30 8.84
N THR A 29 -8.28 -16.09 7.55
CA THR A 29 -9.31 -15.32 6.89
C THR A 29 -10.53 -16.21 6.68
N LEU A 30 -11.63 -15.92 7.34
CA LEU A 30 -12.93 -16.51 7.00
C LEU A 30 -13.38 -15.88 5.68
N VAL A 31 -13.06 -16.54 4.57
CA VAL A 31 -13.53 -16.13 3.24
C VAL A 31 -14.93 -16.69 3.05
N LEU A 32 -15.93 -15.88 3.27
CA LEU A 32 -17.31 -16.19 2.87
C LEU A 32 -17.50 -15.75 1.42
N ASN A 33 -17.99 -16.66 0.59
CA ASN A 33 -18.39 -16.54 -0.82
C ASN A 33 -18.22 -15.16 -1.47
N GLY A 34 -17.11 -14.97 -2.19
CA GLY A 34 -16.83 -13.73 -2.92
C GLY A 34 -15.48 -13.07 -2.61
N GLY A 35 -14.67 -13.61 -1.69
CA GLY A 35 -13.31 -13.15 -1.45
C GLY A 35 -13.18 -11.88 -0.58
N SER A 36 -14.24 -11.47 0.13
CA SER A 36 -14.21 -10.33 1.09
C SER A 36 -14.38 -10.81 2.52
N SER A 37 -13.63 -10.22 3.46
CA SER A 37 -13.88 -10.37 4.89
C SER A 37 -15.18 -9.65 5.28
N THR A 38 -15.88 -10.18 6.28
CA THR A 38 -17.14 -9.61 6.82
C THR A 38 -16.94 -8.98 8.19
N GLU A 39 -15.80 -9.21 8.83
CA GLU A 39 -15.47 -8.76 10.18
C GLU A 39 -14.14 -8.03 10.20
N ILE A 40 -13.96 -7.14 11.17
CA ILE A 40 -12.68 -6.49 11.45
C ILE A 40 -11.77 -7.54 12.11
N ASN A 41 -10.56 -7.69 11.58
CA ASN A 41 -9.53 -8.53 12.18
C ASN A 41 -8.42 -7.65 12.74
N LEU A 42 -8.03 -7.90 13.97
CA LEU A 42 -6.91 -7.25 14.63
C LEU A 42 -5.76 -8.25 14.80
N MET A 43 -4.61 -7.90 14.27
CA MET A 43 -3.39 -8.71 14.33
C MET A 43 -2.26 -7.89 14.93
N HIS A 44 -1.43 -8.53 15.75
CA HIS A 44 -0.24 -7.93 16.33
C HIS A 44 1.01 -8.65 15.84
N PHE A 45 2.07 -7.92 15.56
CA PHE A 45 3.36 -8.49 15.20
C PHE A 45 4.50 -7.54 15.57
N ASP A 46 5.69 -8.10 15.74
CA ASP A 46 6.92 -7.35 15.99
C ASP A 46 7.78 -7.32 14.74
N TYR A 47 8.31 -6.15 14.40
CA TYR A 47 9.22 -5.99 13.29
C TYR A 47 10.29 -4.95 13.60
N LEU A 48 11.56 -5.33 13.47
CA LEU A 48 12.73 -4.48 13.75
C LEU A 48 12.75 -3.85 15.14
N GLY A 49 12.17 -4.52 16.14
CA GLY A 49 12.10 -4.06 17.52
C GLY A 49 10.89 -3.17 17.85
N ASP A 50 10.06 -2.85 16.86
CA ASP A 50 8.79 -2.15 17.04
C ASP A 50 7.60 -3.12 17.06
N HIS A 51 6.56 -2.78 17.83
CA HIS A 51 5.28 -3.47 17.84
C HIS A 51 4.31 -2.84 16.86
N PHE A 52 3.64 -3.67 16.09
CA PHE A 52 2.61 -3.25 15.14
C PHE A 52 1.28 -3.91 15.42
N ALA A 53 0.20 -3.14 15.37
CA ALA A 53 -1.15 -3.62 15.24
C ALA A 53 -1.64 -3.41 13.81
N LEU A 54 -2.10 -4.48 13.18
CA LEU A 54 -2.71 -4.41 11.85
C LEU A 54 -4.19 -4.62 11.99
N ILE A 55 -4.98 -3.63 11.58
CA ILE A 55 -6.43 -3.71 11.55
C ILE A 55 -6.84 -3.99 10.10
N ASP A 56 -7.35 -5.20 9.84
CA ASP A 56 -7.87 -5.57 8.52
C ASP A 56 -9.38 -5.31 8.50
N MET A 57 -9.80 -4.39 7.64
CA MET A 57 -11.19 -3.93 7.58
C MET A 57 -11.96 -4.61 6.45
N PRO A 58 -13.26 -4.95 6.67
CA PRO A 58 -14.12 -5.46 5.61
C PRO A 58 -14.26 -4.48 4.43
N GLY A 59 -14.17 -4.98 3.20
CA GLY A 59 -14.22 -4.17 2.00
C GLY A 59 -15.62 -3.91 1.42
N GLY A 60 -16.66 -4.49 2.02
CA GLY A 60 -18.02 -4.29 1.54
C GLY A 60 -18.61 -2.95 1.99
N THR A 61 -19.41 -2.32 1.14
CA THR A 61 -20.07 -1.04 1.46
C THR A 61 -20.98 -1.11 2.69
N GLY A 62 -21.54 -2.30 3.00
CA GLY A 62 -22.35 -2.54 4.20
C GLY A 62 -21.61 -2.47 5.53
N PHE A 63 -20.27 -2.53 5.51
CA PHE A 63 -19.41 -2.50 6.72
C PHE A 63 -18.72 -1.15 6.95
N ALA A 64 -19.12 -0.11 6.22
CA ALA A 64 -18.48 1.20 6.27
C ALA A 64 -18.55 1.87 7.66
N ALA A 65 -19.59 1.58 8.45
CA ALA A 65 -19.74 2.15 9.79
C ALA A 65 -18.72 1.58 10.79
N ASP A 66 -18.50 0.26 10.78
CA ASP A 66 -17.54 -0.40 11.66
C ASP A 66 -16.11 0.04 11.33
N GLY A 67 -15.82 0.22 10.04
CA GLY A 67 -14.54 0.71 9.58
C GLY A 67 -14.20 2.13 10.05
N LEU A 68 -15.19 2.96 10.35
CA LEU A 68 -14.97 4.34 10.80
C LEU A 68 -14.26 4.39 12.17
N ALA A 69 -14.69 3.54 13.11
CA ALA A 69 -14.05 3.45 14.44
C ALA A 69 -12.60 2.94 14.33
N ALA A 70 -12.36 1.97 13.44
CA ALA A 70 -11.01 1.47 13.17
C ALA A 70 -10.09 2.54 12.58
N LEU A 71 -10.59 3.36 11.65
CA LEU A 71 -9.82 4.49 11.08
C LEU A 71 -9.45 5.54 12.14
N GLN A 72 -10.33 5.82 13.09
CA GLN A 72 -10.06 6.77 14.17
C GLN A 72 -8.99 6.27 15.16
N SER A 73 -8.78 4.96 15.22
CA SER A 73 -7.81 4.33 16.10
C SER A 73 -6.46 4.08 15.43
N ALA A 74 -6.36 4.32 14.12
CA ALA A 74 -5.15 4.02 13.36
C ALA A 74 -4.23 5.24 13.28
N ASP A 75 -2.93 5.01 13.44
CA ASP A 75 -1.90 6.03 13.22
C ASP A 75 -1.66 6.26 11.73
N MET A 76 -1.92 5.24 10.90
CA MET A 76 -1.73 5.30 9.45
C MET A 76 -2.65 4.30 8.76
N ALA A 77 -3.18 4.65 7.60
CA ALA A 77 -3.93 3.76 6.73
C ALA A 77 -3.12 3.32 5.51
N LEU A 78 -3.25 2.04 5.13
CA LEU A 78 -2.73 1.52 3.87
C LEU A 78 -3.90 1.19 2.94
N VAL A 79 -4.10 2.01 1.93
CA VAL A 79 -5.18 1.85 0.93
C VAL A 79 -4.68 0.93 -0.18
N VAL A 80 -5.21 -0.30 -0.23
CA VAL A 80 -4.83 -1.29 -1.25
C VAL A 80 -5.74 -1.17 -2.46
N ILE A 81 -5.17 -0.90 -3.63
CA ILE A 81 -5.91 -0.68 -4.87
C ILE A 81 -5.50 -1.64 -5.99
N ASP A 82 -6.37 -1.74 -6.98
CA ASP A 82 -6.11 -2.42 -8.26
C ASP A 82 -5.20 -1.55 -9.15
N PRO A 83 -4.31 -2.11 -9.98
CA PRO A 83 -3.42 -1.34 -10.85
C PRO A 83 -4.11 -0.73 -12.08
N ASP A 84 -5.39 -0.99 -12.30
CA ASP A 84 -6.16 -0.48 -13.44
C ASP A 84 -6.63 0.97 -13.19
N PRO A 85 -6.14 1.98 -13.96
CA PRO A 85 -6.58 3.37 -13.80
C PRO A 85 -8.09 3.56 -13.97
N ALA A 86 -8.77 2.72 -14.76
CA ALA A 86 -10.23 2.78 -14.92
C ALA A 86 -10.98 2.47 -13.61
N ARG A 87 -10.32 1.82 -12.66
CA ARG A 87 -10.87 1.47 -11.35
C ARG A 87 -10.42 2.42 -10.23
N ALA A 88 -9.60 3.41 -10.53
CA ALA A 88 -9.07 4.38 -9.56
C ALA A 88 -10.21 5.07 -8.77
N GLY A 89 -11.32 5.40 -9.43
CA GLY A 89 -12.49 6.03 -8.79
C GLY A 89 -13.10 5.25 -7.62
N LEU A 90 -12.84 3.95 -7.51
CA LEU A 90 -13.28 3.16 -6.36
C LEU A 90 -12.55 3.54 -5.06
N ALA A 91 -11.37 4.15 -5.14
CA ALA A 91 -10.62 4.63 -3.97
C ALA A 91 -11.15 5.96 -3.43
N GLU A 92 -11.87 6.75 -4.23
CA GLU A 92 -12.27 8.12 -3.89
C GLU A 92 -12.97 8.25 -2.53
N PRO A 93 -14.01 7.46 -2.19
CA PRO A 93 -14.71 7.62 -0.91
C PRO A 93 -13.79 7.43 0.30
N MET A 94 -12.80 6.51 0.17
CA MET A 94 -11.85 6.24 1.24
C MET A 94 -10.80 7.35 1.35
N LEU A 95 -10.19 7.77 0.24
CA LEU A 95 -9.18 8.83 0.24
C LEU A 95 -9.77 10.14 0.79
N ARG A 96 -10.96 10.54 0.32
CA ARG A 96 -11.65 11.72 0.86
C ARG A 96 -11.94 11.62 2.35
N ARG A 97 -12.26 10.44 2.84
CA ARG A 97 -12.52 10.23 4.27
C ARG A 97 -11.24 10.33 5.10
N LEU A 98 -10.15 9.71 4.65
CA LEU A 98 -8.85 9.79 5.30
C LEU A 98 -8.35 11.23 5.36
N ASP A 99 -8.48 11.97 4.26
CA ASP A 99 -8.17 13.40 4.20
C ASP A 99 -9.03 14.23 5.17
N ALA A 100 -10.32 13.95 5.25
CA ALA A 100 -11.24 14.66 6.15
C ALA A 100 -10.95 14.39 7.62
N MET A 101 -10.46 13.20 7.95
CA MET A 101 -10.11 12.79 9.31
C MET A 101 -8.66 13.15 9.70
N GLY A 102 -7.84 13.57 8.73
CA GLY A 102 -6.42 13.84 8.93
C GLY A 102 -5.60 12.58 9.23
N VAL A 103 -6.05 11.41 8.80
CA VAL A 103 -5.32 10.15 8.98
C VAL A 103 -4.24 10.03 7.90
N PRO A 104 -2.95 9.96 8.27
CA PRO A 104 -1.87 9.71 7.33
C PRO A 104 -2.13 8.42 6.56
N HIS A 105 -1.88 8.43 5.26
CA HIS A 105 -2.15 7.23 4.47
C HIS A 105 -1.16 7.03 3.34
N ALA A 106 -1.00 5.78 2.96
CA ALA A 106 -0.24 5.37 1.79
C ALA A 106 -1.13 4.52 0.88
N ILE A 107 -0.81 4.53 -0.41
CA ILE A 107 -1.49 3.71 -1.41
C ILE A 107 -0.59 2.53 -1.78
N PHE A 108 -1.12 1.32 -1.69
CA PHE A 108 -0.46 0.10 -2.12
C PHE A 108 -1.13 -0.44 -3.39
N VAL A 109 -0.40 -0.42 -4.48
CA VAL A 109 -0.88 -0.97 -5.76
C VAL A 109 -0.64 -2.47 -5.77
N ASN A 110 -1.71 -3.23 -5.56
CA ASN A 110 -1.68 -4.70 -5.57
C ASN A 110 -1.78 -5.24 -7.00
N LYS A 111 -1.35 -6.48 -7.22
CA LYS A 111 -1.40 -7.15 -8.53
C LYS A 111 -0.76 -6.33 -9.65
N ILE A 112 0.37 -5.72 -9.34
CA ILE A 112 1.10 -4.83 -10.27
C ILE A 112 1.56 -5.58 -11.53
N ASP A 113 1.66 -6.91 -11.47
CA ASP A 113 1.89 -7.82 -12.58
C ASP A 113 0.78 -7.78 -13.64
N GLN A 114 -0.45 -7.41 -13.24
CA GLN A 114 -1.61 -7.30 -14.13
C GLN A 114 -1.78 -5.88 -14.70
N ALA A 115 -0.93 -4.93 -14.33
CA ALA A 115 -1.02 -3.55 -14.81
C ALA A 115 -0.81 -3.46 -16.32
N LYS A 116 -1.81 -2.95 -17.03
CA LYS A 116 -1.79 -2.72 -18.48
C LYS A 116 -1.11 -1.40 -18.88
N GLY A 117 -0.64 -0.63 -17.92
CA GLY A 117 -0.04 0.71 -18.14
C GLY A 117 1.03 1.03 -17.12
N GLY A 118 1.58 2.25 -17.23
CA GLY A 118 2.55 2.78 -16.27
C GLY A 118 1.89 3.23 -14.97
N ILE A 119 2.64 3.18 -13.87
CA ILE A 119 2.20 3.70 -12.55
C ILE A 119 1.82 5.19 -12.64
N ARG A 120 2.46 5.95 -13.52
CA ARG A 120 2.15 7.38 -13.73
C ARG A 120 0.70 7.60 -14.09
N ASN A 121 0.14 6.83 -15.03
CA ASN A 121 -1.28 6.95 -15.43
C ASN A 121 -2.22 6.65 -14.25
N LEU A 122 -1.85 5.73 -13.37
CA LEU A 122 -2.62 5.43 -12.16
C LEU A 122 -2.55 6.58 -11.16
N LEU A 123 -1.37 7.17 -10.94
CA LEU A 123 -1.19 8.34 -10.08
C LEU A 123 -1.99 9.54 -10.60
N GLU A 124 -1.94 9.82 -11.90
CA GLU A 124 -2.72 10.88 -12.55
C GLU A 124 -4.23 10.67 -12.36
N ALA A 125 -4.70 9.42 -12.42
CA ALA A 125 -6.11 9.09 -12.18
C ALA A 125 -6.52 9.23 -10.70
N LEU A 126 -5.61 9.00 -9.77
CA LEU A 126 -5.86 9.08 -8.32
C LEU A 126 -5.72 10.51 -7.77
N GLN A 127 -4.83 11.33 -8.33
CA GLN A 127 -4.50 12.66 -7.81
C GLN A 127 -5.73 13.56 -7.55
N PRO A 128 -6.78 13.60 -8.41
CA PRO A 128 -7.96 14.40 -8.14
C PRO A 128 -8.76 13.99 -6.90
N MET A 129 -8.49 12.81 -6.35
CA MET A 129 -9.19 12.22 -5.21
C MET A 129 -8.47 12.44 -3.88
N SER A 130 -7.24 12.92 -3.91
CA SER A 130 -6.38 13.22 -2.75
C SER A 130 -6.13 14.72 -2.65
N LYS A 131 -6.15 15.27 -1.43
CA LYS A 131 -5.79 16.67 -1.17
C LYS A 131 -4.29 16.90 -1.25
N ALA A 132 -3.51 15.92 -0.76
CA ALA A 132 -2.06 15.96 -0.80
C ALA A 132 -1.55 15.44 -2.14
N PRO A 133 -0.37 15.90 -2.60
CA PRO A 133 0.29 15.32 -3.74
C PRO A 133 0.54 13.82 -3.55
N LEU A 134 0.21 13.02 -4.57
CA LEU A 134 0.51 11.60 -4.57
C LEU A 134 1.90 11.37 -5.16
N ILE A 135 2.78 10.83 -4.35
CA ILE A 135 4.20 10.65 -4.67
C ILE A 135 4.49 9.16 -4.85
N ALA A 136 5.10 8.80 -5.98
CA ALA A 136 5.61 7.45 -6.16
C ALA A 136 6.77 7.20 -5.20
N ARG A 137 6.68 6.15 -4.39
CA ARG A 137 7.76 5.69 -3.52
C ARG A 137 8.62 4.64 -4.19
N GLN A 138 8.03 3.85 -5.08
CA GLN A 138 8.68 2.72 -5.71
C GLN A 138 8.39 2.68 -7.21
N ILE A 139 9.41 2.34 -8.00
CA ILE A 139 9.31 2.13 -9.45
C ILE A 139 9.44 0.62 -9.71
N PRO A 140 8.48 -0.03 -10.38
CA PRO A 140 8.61 -1.45 -10.71
C PRO A 140 9.69 -1.68 -11.78
N ILE A 141 10.54 -2.68 -11.57
CA ILE A 141 11.48 -3.20 -12.55
C ILE A 141 10.75 -4.23 -13.41
N ARG A 142 10.85 -4.08 -14.73
CA ARG A 142 10.18 -4.97 -15.70
C ARG A 142 11.22 -5.62 -16.61
N GLU A 143 11.18 -6.94 -16.67
CA GLU A 143 12.00 -7.74 -17.58
C GLU A 143 11.09 -8.69 -18.36
N GLY A 144 11.18 -8.65 -19.68
CA GLY A 144 10.35 -9.48 -20.55
C GLY A 144 8.83 -9.34 -20.33
N GLY A 145 8.38 -8.18 -19.82
CA GLY A 145 6.98 -7.93 -19.49
C GLY A 145 6.57 -8.35 -18.08
N ALA A 146 7.37 -9.13 -17.37
CA ALA A 146 7.16 -9.48 -15.97
C ALA A 146 7.73 -8.42 -15.02
N ILE A 147 7.14 -8.30 -13.82
CA ILE A 147 7.72 -7.50 -12.74
C ILE A 147 8.68 -8.38 -11.94
N THR A 148 9.96 -8.06 -11.99
CA THR A 148 11.03 -8.82 -11.33
C THR A 148 11.54 -8.16 -10.06
N GLY A 149 11.17 -6.90 -9.80
CA GLY A 149 11.64 -6.15 -8.64
C GLY A 149 11.10 -4.73 -8.59
N PHE A 150 11.74 -3.90 -7.81
CA PHE A 150 11.43 -2.47 -7.71
C PHE A 150 12.66 -1.65 -7.33
N VAL A 151 12.63 -0.38 -7.69
CA VAL A 151 13.57 0.65 -7.19
C VAL A 151 12.85 1.43 -6.10
N ASP A 152 13.43 1.54 -4.92
CA ASP A 152 12.96 2.39 -3.82
C ASP A 152 13.62 3.78 -3.93
N LEU A 153 12.82 4.79 -4.24
CA LEU A 153 13.28 6.15 -4.48
C LEU A 153 13.84 6.85 -3.24
N ALA A 154 13.38 6.49 -2.05
CA ALA A 154 13.90 7.08 -0.83
C ALA A 154 15.20 6.41 -0.35
N LEU A 155 15.36 5.12 -0.59
CA LEU A 155 16.57 4.38 -0.23
C LEU A 155 17.65 4.42 -1.33
N GLU A 156 17.31 4.85 -2.55
CA GLU A 156 18.19 4.81 -3.73
C GLU A 156 18.76 3.41 -3.96
N ARG A 157 17.87 2.40 -3.87
CA ARG A 157 18.26 0.99 -3.99
C ARG A 157 17.25 0.24 -4.86
N ALA A 158 17.76 -0.67 -5.65
CA ALA A 158 16.95 -1.62 -6.39
C ALA A 158 16.89 -2.97 -5.66
N PHE A 159 15.72 -3.60 -5.75
CA PHE A 159 15.44 -4.89 -5.13
C PHE A 159 14.89 -5.85 -6.17
N HIS A 160 15.47 -7.04 -6.24
CA HIS A 160 14.99 -8.12 -7.10
C HIS A 160 14.22 -9.15 -6.27
N TYR A 161 13.07 -9.58 -6.76
CA TYR A 161 12.25 -10.59 -6.09
C TYR A 161 12.84 -11.97 -6.25
N VAL A 162 13.03 -12.67 -5.14
CA VAL A 162 13.48 -14.07 -5.12
C VAL A 162 12.36 -14.94 -4.55
N PRO A 163 11.81 -15.90 -5.32
CA PRO A 163 10.73 -16.74 -4.85
C PRO A 163 11.09 -17.45 -3.53
N GLY A 164 10.22 -17.28 -2.51
CA GLY A 164 10.38 -17.93 -1.20
C GLY A 164 11.53 -17.42 -0.33
N LYS A 165 12.17 -16.30 -0.71
CA LYS A 165 13.25 -15.65 0.04
C LYS A 165 13.02 -14.14 0.13
N PRO A 166 13.71 -13.43 1.04
CA PRO A 166 13.77 -11.97 1.01
C PRO A 166 14.30 -11.48 -0.34
N SER A 167 13.83 -10.30 -0.78
CA SER A 167 14.34 -9.66 -1.99
C SER A 167 15.83 -9.35 -1.87
N GLU A 168 16.57 -9.54 -2.96
CA GLU A 168 18.00 -9.24 -3.03
C GLU A 168 18.21 -7.80 -3.46
N VAL A 169 19.18 -7.12 -2.83
CA VAL A 169 19.61 -5.78 -3.25
C VAL A 169 20.47 -5.93 -4.50
N ILE A 170 20.13 -5.17 -5.54
CA ILE A 170 20.85 -5.12 -6.80
C ILE A 170 21.21 -3.67 -7.15
N ASP A 171 22.07 -3.47 -8.12
CA ASP A 171 22.31 -2.16 -8.70
C ASP A 171 21.07 -1.68 -9.47
N ILE A 172 20.85 -0.35 -9.50
CA ILE A 172 19.75 0.21 -10.27
C ILE A 172 19.98 -0.08 -11.75
N PRO A 173 19.02 -0.73 -12.44
CA PRO A 173 19.14 -1.00 -13.87
C PRO A 173 19.41 0.28 -14.67
N THR A 174 20.34 0.21 -15.62
CA THR A 174 20.82 1.38 -16.39
C THR A 174 19.72 2.09 -17.16
N ASP A 175 18.71 1.34 -17.63
CA ASP A 175 17.52 1.86 -18.30
C ASP A 175 16.54 2.59 -17.37
N LEU A 176 16.68 2.42 -16.05
CA LEU A 176 15.87 3.09 -15.03
C LEU A 176 16.58 4.24 -14.33
N THR A 177 17.89 4.44 -14.53
CA THR A 177 18.67 5.45 -13.81
C THR A 177 18.17 6.87 -14.03
N GLU A 178 17.90 7.26 -15.29
CA GLU A 178 17.36 8.59 -15.58
C GLU A 178 15.96 8.80 -15.01
N ARG A 179 15.13 7.77 -15.09
CA ARG A 179 13.79 7.79 -14.55
C ARG A 179 13.80 7.85 -13.02
N GLU A 180 14.67 7.08 -12.39
CA GLU A 180 14.85 7.10 -10.93
C GLU A 180 15.22 8.50 -10.46
N ALA A 181 16.23 9.12 -11.08
CA ALA A 181 16.68 10.46 -10.74
C ALA A 181 15.56 11.51 -10.90
N ALA A 182 14.78 11.45 -11.98
CA ALA A 182 13.67 12.37 -12.22
C ALA A 182 12.51 12.17 -11.23
N ASP A 183 12.09 10.92 -11.01
CA ASP A 183 10.98 10.60 -10.11
C ASP A 183 11.39 10.87 -8.64
N ARG A 184 12.67 10.64 -8.27
CA ARG A 184 13.21 11.00 -6.97
C ARG A 184 13.27 12.52 -6.77
N PHE A 185 13.73 13.27 -7.75
CA PHE A 185 13.74 14.74 -7.67
C PHE A 185 12.32 15.28 -7.42
N HIS A 186 11.36 14.79 -8.18
CA HIS A 186 9.95 15.15 -7.98
C HIS A 186 9.42 14.77 -6.59
N MET A 187 9.79 13.58 -6.08
CA MET A 187 9.45 13.16 -4.72
C MET A 187 9.99 14.15 -3.68
N LEU A 188 11.26 14.56 -3.83
CA LEU A 188 11.90 15.49 -2.86
C LEU A 188 11.30 16.90 -2.93
N GLU A 189 10.95 17.39 -4.12
CA GLU A 189 10.23 18.68 -4.27
C GLU A 189 8.91 18.65 -3.49
N GLN A 190 8.10 17.60 -3.67
CA GLN A 190 6.80 17.50 -3.03
C GLN A 190 6.86 17.29 -1.51
N LEU A 191 7.99 16.81 -0.99
CA LEU A 191 8.19 16.65 0.46
C LEU A 191 8.78 17.91 1.12
N ALA A 192 9.29 18.85 0.33
CA ALA A 192 9.88 20.09 0.82
C ALA A 192 8.85 21.23 1.00
N ASP A 193 7.70 21.12 0.34
CA ASP A 193 6.55 22.05 0.44
C ASP A 193 5.61 21.67 1.59
#